data_86db2fa84383f8d62d0b7ab3ee08b0bd
#
_entry.id   86db2fa84383f8d62d0b7ab3ee08b0bd
#
_cell.length_a   1.000
_cell.length_b   1.000
_cell.length_c   1.000
_cell.angle_alpha   90.00
_cell.angle_beta   90.00
_cell.angle_gamma   90.00
#
_symmetry.space_group_name_H-M   'P 1'
#
loop_
_entity.id
_entity.type
_entity.pdbx_description
1 polymer ?
#
loop_
_entity_poly.entity_id
_entity_poly.type
_entity_poly.pdbx_seq_one_letter_code
_entity_poly.pdbx_strand_id
1 'polypeptide(L)'
;MKLGGIYKTEFDERPFRIIGLDEYEVFYDCLWSENNWTFSEKFRGKSIFYRMATDFFKSKSVLIDFQELTEKELKYFRPDLPMRFGRTKKVNWNSFDNNGIENLKCEFSNRKLNTNKIVLVPIGKKGGYQKGEIIESESELSKLDIILKAKKIQESVNDQLSNGIGFYRLGYEKGLPRYSIGEYLDRAGIMTV
;
A
#
# COMPACT_ATOMS: atom_id res chain seq x y z
N MET A 1 -18.75 0.15 4.85
CA MET A 1 -17.94 -0.99 4.35
C MET A 1 -17.20 -1.62 5.52
N LYS A 2 -16.92 -2.91 5.47
CA LYS A 2 -16.18 -3.63 6.50
C LYS A 2 -15.33 -4.74 5.88
N LEU A 3 -14.24 -5.09 6.57
CA LEU A 3 -13.37 -6.21 6.22
C LEU A 3 -14.21 -7.50 6.19
N GLY A 4 -14.02 -8.35 5.16
CA GLY A 4 -14.80 -9.57 4.96
C GLY A 4 -16.21 -9.34 4.36
N GLY A 5 -16.65 -8.10 4.20
CA GLY A 5 -17.92 -7.81 3.51
C GLY A 5 -17.84 -8.19 2.02
N ILE A 6 -18.90 -8.88 1.53
CA ILE A 6 -19.03 -9.30 0.14
C ILE A 6 -19.99 -8.34 -0.55
N TYR A 7 -19.57 -7.79 -1.67
CA TYR A 7 -20.30 -6.77 -2.40
C TYR A 7 -20.52 -7.19 -3.86
N LYS A 8 -21.68 -6.84 -4.39
CA LYS A 8 -21.97 -6.84 -5.82
C LYS A 8 -21.84 -5.42 -6.34
N THR A 9 -21.28 -5.26 -7.53
CA THR A 9 -21.08 -3.96 -8.18
C THR A 9 -21.86 -3.87 -9.48
N GLU A 10 -22.09 -2.65 -9.98
CA GLU A 10 -22.77 -2.41 -11.25
C GLU A 10 -21.90 -2.73 -12.48
N PHE A 11 -20.57 -2.79 -12.30
CA PHE A 11 -19.61 -2.90 -13.39
C PHE A 11 -18.96 -4.29 -13.52
N ASP A 12 -19.19 -5.21 -12.57
CA ASP A 12 -18.71 -6.58 -12.62
C ASP A 12 -19.76 -7.52 -12.02
N GLU A 13 -20.07 -8.59 -12.74
CA GLU A 13 -21.04 -9.59 -12.27
C GLU A 13 -20.51 -10.42 -11.10
N ARG A 14 -19.18 -10.49 -10.94
CA ARG A 14 -18.54 -11.24 -9.87
C ARG A 14 -18.65 -10.50 -8.53
N PRO A 15 -18.94 -11.19 -7.44
CA PRO A 15 -18.85 -10.60 -6.11
C PRO A 15 -17.40 -10.23 -5.76
N PHE A 16 -17.25 -9.14 -5.00
CA PHE A 16 -15.99 -8.66 -4.44
C PHE A 16 -16.02 -8.78 -2.92
N ARG A 17 -14.97 -9.31 -2.33
CA ARG A 17 -14.80 -9.36 -0.87
C ARG A 17 -13.72 -8.37 -0.43
N ILE A 18 -14.01 -7.53 0.56
CA ILE A 18 -13.04 -6.56 1.08
C ILE A 18 -11.99 -7.28 1.93
N ILE A 19 -10.71 -7.12 1.54
CA ILE A 19 -9.54 -7.69 2.21
C ILE A 19 -8.66 -6.65 2.90
N GLY A 20 -8.94 -5.36 2.68
CA GLY A 20 -8.30 -4.23 3.33
C GLY A 20 -8.96 -2.94 2.90
N LEU A 21 -8.93 -1.92 3.74
CA LEU A 21 -9.52 -0.61 3.41
C LEU A 21 -8.88 0.51 4.24
N ASP A 22 -8.87 1.69 3.65
CA ASP A 22 -8.67 2.96 4.35
C ASP A 22 -9.72 4.00 3.89
N GLU A 23 -9.54 5.25 4.24
CA GLU A 23 -10.44 6.33 3.84
C GLU A 23 -10.46 6.61 2.32
N TYR A 24 -9.43 6.17 1.59
CA TYR A 24 -9.23 6.48 0.16
C TYR A 24 -9.41 5.29 -0.75
N GLU A 25 -8.99 4.09 -0.33
CA GLU A 25 -8.97 2.89 -1.17
C GLU A 25 -9.51 1.67 -0.45
N VAL A 26 -10.13 0.81 -1.25
CA VAL A 26 -10.56 -0.53 -0.89
C VAL A 26 -9.68 -1.52 -1.62
N PHE A 27 -9.09 -2.47 -0.89
CA PHE A 27 -8.50 -3.67 -1.46
C PHE A 27 -9.51 -4.81 -1.39
N TYR A 28 -9.61 -5.55 -2.48
CA TYR A 28 -10.60 -6.60 -2.62
C TYR A 28 -10.06 -7.80 -3.38
N ASP A 29 -10.70 -8.93 -3.18
CA ASP A 29 -10.60 -10.11 -4.03
C ASP A 29 -11.91 -10.34 -4.79
N CYS A 30 -11.82 -11.08 -5.90
CA CYS A 30 -12.96 -11.40 -6.75
C CYS A 30 -13.30 -12.89 -6.64
N LEU A 31 -14.58 -13.23 -6.65
CA LEU A 31 -15.04 -14.61 -6.72
C LEU A 31 -15.05 -15.07 -8.18
N TRP A 32 -14.16 -16.01 -8.53
CA TRP A 32 -14.05 -16.55 -9.89
C TRP A 32 -14.90 -17.79 -10.15
N SER A 33 -15.09 -18.60 -9.10
CA SER A 33 -15.94 -19.80 -9.11
C SER A 33 -16.38 -20.09 -7.68
N GLU A 34 -17.28 -21.05 -7.48
CA GLU A 34 -17.75 -21.42 -6.15
C GLU A 34 -16.58 -21.56 -5.16
N ASN A 35 -16.54 -20.70 -4.14
CA ASN A 35 -15.53 -20.65 -3.09
C ASN A 35 -14.07 -20.37 -3.54
N ASN A 36 -13.85 -19.92 -4.76
CA ASN A 36 -12.51 -19.61 -5.24
C ASN A 36 -12.30 -18.09 -5.38
N TRP A 37 -11.77 -17.48 -4.33
CA TRP A 37 -11.41 -16.08 -4.31
C TRP A 37 -10.07 -15.85 -5.00
N THR A 38 -10.03 -14.97 -5.99
CA THR A 38 -8.80 -14.51 -6.62
C THR A 38 -8.50 -13.08 -6.17
N PHE A 39 -7.45 -12.91 -5.40
CA PHE A 39 -7.10 -11.68 -4.69
C PHE A 39 -5.95 -10.89 -5.31
N SER A 40 -5.34 -11.41 -6.37
CA SER A 40 -4.20 -10.72 -6.96
C SER A 40 -3.91 -11.19 -8.37
N GLU A 41 -3.43 -10.25 -9.20
CA GLU A 41 -2.67 -10.64 -10.38
C GLU A 41 -1.26 -11.06 -9.99
N LYS A 42 -0.83 -12.23 -10.48
CA LYS A 42 0.56 -12.64 -10.39
C LYS A 42 1.32 -12.05 -11.57
N PHE A 43 2.11 -11.03 -11.30
CA PHE A 43 2.99 -10.46 -12.30
C PHE A 43 4.45 -10.66 -11.88
N ARG A 44 5.21 -11.46 -12.65
CA ARG A 44 6.64 -11.78 -12.40
C ARG A 44 6.93 -12.25 -10.97
N GLY A 45 6.08 -13.12 -10.42
CA GLY A 45 6.23 -13.66 -9.05
C GLY A 45 5.85 -12.71 -7.92
N LYS A 46 5.21 -11.58 -8.24
CA LYS A 46 4.72 -10.59 -7.28
C LYS A 46 3.20 -10.58 -7.31
N SER A 47 2.56 -10.42 -6.16
CA SER A 47 1.12 -10.24 -6.07
C SER A 47 0.79 -8.77 -5.97
N ILE A 48 -0.05 -8.28 -6.88
CA ILE A 48 -0.63 -6.94 -6.83
C ILE A 48 -2.09 -7.11 -6.42
N PHE A 49 -2.49 -6.48 -5.32
CA PHE A 49 -3.88 -6.53 -4.86
C PHE A 49 -4.78 -5.68 -5.75
N TYR A 50 -5.97 -6.19 -6.04
CA TYR A 50 -7.01 -5.38 -6.67
C TYR A 50 -7.40 -4.24 -5.74
N ARG A 51 -7.56 -3.05 -6.29
CA ARG A 51 -7.90 -1.86 -5.53
C ARG A 51 -8.82 -0.92 -6.29
N MET A 52 -9.58 -0.15 -5.56
CA MET A 52 -10.52 0.83 -6.08
C MET A 52 -10.67 1.98 -5.09
N ALA A 53 -10.96 3.19 -5.60
CA ALA A 53 -11.26 4.33 -4.75
C ALA A 53 -12.48 4.05 -3.87
N THR A 54 -12.37 4.36 -2.57
CA THR A 54 -13.42 4.10 -1.58
C THR A 54 -14.77 4.72 -1.95
N ASP A 55 -14.77 5.99 -2.43
CA ASP A 55 -16.00 6.68 -2.79
C ASP A 55 -16.65 6.08 -4.04
N PHE A 56 -15.83 5.69 -5.04
CA PHE A 56 -16.34 5.00 -6.21
C PHE A 56 -16.94 3.64 -5.84
N PHE A 57 -16.24 2.85 -5.01
CA PHE A 57 -16.75 1.57 -4.55
C PHE A 57 -18.08 1.72 -3.79
N LYS A 58 -18.17 2.70 -2.85
CA LYS A 58 -19.40 2.99 -2.10
C LYS A 58 -20.58 3.35 -2.99
N SER A 59 -20.33 4.14 -4.03
CA SER A 59 -21.39 4.61 -4.94
C SER A 59 -21.92 3.53 -5.90
N LYS A 60 -21.12 2.47 -6.14
CA LYS A 60 -21.38 1.46 -7.17
C LYS A 60 -21.54 0.04 -6.63
N SER A 61 -21.56 -0.14 -5.31
CA SER A 61 -21.60 -1.47 -4.70
C SER A 61 -22.69 -1.60 -3.64
N VAL A 62 -23.25 -2.80 -3.55
CA VAL A 62 -24.24 -3.18 -2.52
C VAL A 62 -23.69 -4.36 -1.75
N LEU A 63 -23.74 -4.29 -0.43
CA LEU A 63 -23.39 -5.41 0.45
C LEU A 63 -24.44 -6.52 0.27
N ILE A 64 -24.00 -7.72 -0.08
CA ILE A 64 -24.88 -8.88 -0.29
C ILE A 64 -24.63 -9.99 0.74
N ASP A 65 -23.42 -10.08 1.32
CA ASP A 65 -23.07 -11.12 2.28
C ASP A 65 -21.83 -10.73 3.09
N PHE A 66 -21.40 -11.62 3.99
CA PHE A 66 -20.23 -11.45 4.83
C PHE A 66 -19.52 -12.78 5.05
N GLN A 67 -18.20 -12.78 4.84
CA GLN A 67 -17.33 -13.92 5.11
C GLN A 67 -16.07 -13.45 5.83
N GLU A 68 -15.88 -13.86 7.06
CA GLU A 68 -14.64 -13.57 7.79
C GLU A 68 -13.41 -14.10 7.07
N LEU A 69 -12.34 -13.34 7.14
CA LEU A 69 -11.04 -13.80 6.65
C LEU A 69 -10.49 -14.87 7.59
N THR A 70 -10.02 -15.96 7.03
CA THR A 70 -9.35 -17.02 7.77
C THR A 70 -8.01 -16.52 8.35
N GLU A 71 -7.47 -17.20 9.36
CA GLU A 71 -6.14 -16.87 9.92
C GLU A 71 -5.03 -16.87 8.84
N LYS A 72 -5.12 -17.78 7.87
CA LYS A 72 -4.19 -17.82 6.74
C LYS A 72 -4.31 -16.58 5.87
N GLU A 73 -5.53 -16.14 5.58
CA GLU A 73 -5.81 -14.93 4.82
C GLU A 73 -5.41 -13.67 5.58
N LEU A 74 -5.67 -13.61 6.90
CA LEU A 74 -5.22 -12.50 7.75
C LEU A 74 -3.69 -12.38 7.76
N LYS A 75 -2.97 -13.50 7.85
CA LYS A 75 -1.50 -13.53 7.74
C LYS A 75 -1.01 -13.09 6.35
N TYR A 76 -1.75 -13.41 5.31
CA TYR A 76 -1.40 -13.06 3.94
C TYR A 76 -1.75 -11.62 3.62
N PHE A 77 -2.99 -11.20 3.85
CA PHE A 77 -3.43 -9.85 3.49
C PHE A 77 -2.91 -8.78 4.45
N ARG A 78 -2.62 -9.13 5.70
CA ARG A 78 -2.16 -8.20 6.73
C ARG A 78 -3.01 -6.91 6.75
N PRO A 79 -4.33 -7.00 6.98
CA PRO A 79 -5.20 -5.82 7.05
C PRO A 79 -4.89 -4.92 8.25
N ASP A 80 -4.12 -5.41 9.22
CA ASP A 80 -3.56 -4.67 10.34
C ASP A 80 -2.48 -3.66 9.93
N LEU A 81 -1.86 -3.84 8.75
CA LEU A 81 -0.90 -2.90 8.21
C LEU A 81 -1.59 -1.81 7.39
N PRO A 82 -1.14 -0.55 7.53
CA PRO A 82 -1.77 0.57 6.84
C PRO A 82 -1.65 0.42 5.32
N MET A 83 -2.68 0.86 4.60
CA MET A 83 -2.64 0.98 3.14
C MET A 83 -1.69 2.09 2.70
N ARG A 84 -1.51 3.09 3.55
CA ARG A 84 -0.64 4.25 3.35
C ARG A 84 0.04 4.62 4.66
N PHE A 85 1.30 5.05 4.58
CA PHE A 85 1.98 5.59 5.76
C PHE A 85 3.07 6.59 5.36
N GLY A 86 3.70 7.24 6.36
CA GLY A 86 4.83 8.15 6.17
C GLY A 86 4.47 9.34 5.29
N ARG A 87 3.21 9.76 5.25
CA ARG A 87 2.73 10.84 4.38
C ARG A 87 3.00 12.18 5.01
N THR A 88 3.77 13.02 4.29
CA THR A 88 4.00 14.41 4.67
C THR A 88 4.25 15.30 3.46
N LYS A 89 3.73 16.53 3.52
CA LYS A 89 4.05 17.62 2.57
C LYS A 89 5.21 18.48 3.03
N LYS A 90 5.62 18.35 4.30
CA LYS A 90 6.63 19.22 4.92
C LYS A 90 8.05 18.96 4.39
N VAL A 91 8.27 17.77 3.85
CA VAL A 91 9.56 17.35 3.32
C VAL A 91 9.36 16.68 1.98
N ASN A 92 10.13 17.07 0.98
CA ASN A 92 10.16 16.47 -0.34
C ASN A 92 11.32 15.48 -0.46
N TRP A 93 11.24 14.54 -1.37
CA TRP A 93 12.33 13.62 -1.66
C TRP A 93 13.64 14.32 -2.07
N ASN A 94 13.55 15.53 -2.67
CA ASN A 94 14.71 16.32 -3.11
C ASN A 94 15.26 17.27 -2.06
N SER A 95 14.61 17.42 -0.90
CA SER A 95 14.99 18.38 0.16
C SER A 95 15.12 17.72 1.53
N PHE A 96 15.96 16.69 1.61
CA PHE A 96 16.37 16.09 2.88
C PHE A 96 17.57 16.84 3.48
N ASP A 97 17.40 18.14 3.67
CA ASP A 97 18.32 18.95 4.46
C ASP A 97 18.14 18.71 5.96
N ASN A 98 18.96 19.35 6.78
CA ASN A 98 18.90 19.19 8.25
C ASN A 98 17.50 19.57 8.79
N ASN A 99 16.87 20.60 8.26
CA ASN A 99 15.53 21.05 8.69
C ASN A 99 14.46 20.00 8.28
N GLY A 100 14.58 19.43 7.11
CA GLY A 100 13.72 18.35 6.65
C GLY A 100 13.81 17.11 7.55
N ILE A 101 15.03 16.71 7.93
CA ILE A 101 15.26 15.57 8.83
C ILE A 101 14.66 15.83 10.22
N GLU A 102 14.82 17.04 10.78
CA GLU A 102 14.21 17.38 12.07
C GLU A 102 12.68 17.36 12.00
N ASN A 103 12.07 17.86 10.93
CA ASN A 103 10.63 17.75 10.70
C ASN A 103 10.16 16.30 10.65
N LEU A 104 10.91 15.41 9.98
CA LEU A 104 10.61 13.98 9.94
C LEU A 104 10.74 13.32 11.31
N LYS A 105 11.77 13.67 12.11
CA LYS A 105 11.93 13.19 13.47
C LYS A 105 10.74 13.59 14.35
N CYS A 106 10.36 14.86 14.33
CA CYS A 106 9.20 15.35 15.07
C CYS A 106 7.92 14.60 14.74
N GLU A 107 7.72 14.25 13.45
CA GLU A 107 6.48 13.64 12.97
C GLU A 107 6.45 12.11 13.11
N PHE A 108 7.59 11.43 12.95
CA PHE A 108 7.63 9.98 12.75
C PHE A 108 8.49 9.19 13.75
N SER A 109 9.29 9.81 14.65
CA SER A 109 10.22 9.10 15.54
C SER A 109 9.57 7.99 16.37
N ASN A 110 8.36 8.22 16.86
CA ASN A 110 7.64 7.28 17.72
C ASN A 110 6.60 6.43 16.97
N ARG A 111 6.57 6.52 15.64
CA ARG A 111 5.59 5.79 14.82
C ARG A 111 6.22 4.54 14.21
N LYS A 112 5.61 3.39 14.49
CA LYS A 112 6.06 2.09 13.99
C LYS A 112 5.02 1.44 13.08
N LEU A 113 5.48 0.49 12.27
CA LEU A 113 4.62 -0.47 11.56
C LEU A 113 4.60 -1.78 12.36
N ASN A 114 3.44 -2.41 12.45
CA ASN A 114 3.27 -3.73 13.09
C ASN A 114 3.92 -4.86 12.26
N THR A 115 5.18 -4.67 11.88
CA THR A 115 6.01 -5.66 11.17
C THR A 115 7.48 -5.29 11.28
N ASN A 116 8.34 -6.30 11.25
CA ASN A 116 9.79 -6.11 11.23
C ASN A 116 10.40 -6.17 9.83
N LYS A 117 9.57 -6.44 8.77
CA LYS A 117 10.09 -6.66 7.43
C LYS A 117 9.07 -6.26 6.36
N ILE A 118 9.51 -5.50 5.37
CA ILE A 118 8.71 -5.08 4.20
C ILE A 118 9.58 -5.07 2.94
N VAL A 119 8.94 -5.01 1.77
CA VAL A 119 9.59 -4.68 0.50
C VAL A 119 9.24 -3.26 0.11
N LEU A 120 10.24 -2.40 -0.11
CA LEU A 120 10.08 -1.08 -0.70
C LEU A 120 10.39 -1.11 -2.19
N VAL A 121 9.52 -0.49 -2.97
CA VAL A 121 9.61 -0.46 -4.44
C VAL A 121 9.74 0.98 -4.90
N PRO A 122 10.90 1.37 -5.45
CA PRO A 122 11.07 2.72 -5.99
C PRO A 122 10.36 2.87 -7.33
N ILE A 123 10.05 4.12 -7.67
CA ILE A 123 9.48 4.51 -8.96
C ILE A 123 10.59 5.00 -9.85
N GLY A 124 10.72 4.43 -11.05
CA GLY A 124 11.71 4.85 -12.05
C GLY A 124 11.30 6.13 -12.77
N LYS A 125 12.24 6.71 -13.52
CA LYS A 125 12.09 7.98 -14.28
C LYS A 125 10.87 8.01 -15.22
N LYS A 126 10.41 6.86 -15.70
CA LYS A 126 9.23 6.73 -16.57
C LYS A 126 7.94 6.39 -15.79
N GLY A 127 7.93 6.53 -14.46
CA GLY A 127 6.78 6.25 -13.60
C GLY A 127 6.56 4.77 -13.27
N GLY A 128 7.32 3.83 -13.85
CA GLY A 128 7.15 2.39 -13.59
C GLY A 128 7.82 1.90 -12.31
N TYR A 129 7.25 0.89 -11.67
CA TYR A 129 7.83 0.23 -10.51
C TYR A 129 9.11 -0.50 -10.85
N GLN A 130 10.15 -0.26 -10.07
CA GLN A 130 11.45 -0.90 -10.21
C GLN A 130 11.58 -2.12 -9.31
N LYS A 131 12.77 -2.73 -9.28
CA LYS A 131 13.08 -3.84 -8.37
C LYS A 131 12.95 -3.37 -6.92
N GLY A 132 12.17 -4.11 -6.12
CA GLY A 132 11.99 -3.82 -4.71
C GLY A 132 13.21 -4.23 -3.88
N GLU A 133 13.44 -3.52 -2.79
CA GLU A 133 14.45 -3.81 -1.77
C GLU A 133 13.80 -4.20 -0.45
N ILE A 134 14.38 -5.18 0.24
CA ILE A 134 13.91 -5.62 1.53
C ILE A 134 14.45 -4.69 2.61
N ILE A 135 13.54 -4.18 3.43
CA ILE A 135 13.85 -3.43 4.63
C ILE A 135 13.49 -4.30 5.83
N GLU A 136 14.45 -4.50 6.73
CA GLU A 136 14.25 -5.30 7.92
C GLU A 136 14.88 -4.68 9.17
N SER A 137 14.37 -5.08 10.32
CA SER A 137 14.83 -4.71 11.65
C SER A 137 14.65 -5.90 12.59
N GLU A 138 15.36 -5.91 13.73
CA GLU A 138 15.16 -6.90 14.80
C GLU A 138 13.80 -6.76 15.50
N SER A 139 13.24 -5.55 15.49
CA SER A 139 11.94 -5.22 16.06
C SER A 139 11.00 -4.63 15.00
N GLU A 140 9.86 -4.09 15.43
CA GLU A 140 8.96 -3.34 14.55
C GLU A 140 9.67 -2.20 13.82
N LEU A 141 9.40 -2.08 12.53
CA LEU A 141 10.00 -1.04 11.68
C LEU A 141 9.56 0.37 12.10
N SER A 142 10.51 1.21 12.44
CA SER A 142 10.29 2.65 12.60
C SER A 142 9.93 3.29 11.28
N LYS A 143 8.86 4.11 11.25
CA LYS A 143 8.48 4.84 10.02
C LYS A 143 9.55 5.84 9.59
N LEU A 144 10.26 6.44 10.55
CA LEU A 144 11.39 7.32 10.26
C LEU A 144 12.51 6.58 9.54
N ASP A 145 12.92 5.40 10.07
CA ASP A 145 14.00 4.61 9.47
C ASP A 145 13.62 4.13 8.06
N ILE A 146 12.35 3.76 7.85
CA ILE A 146 11.85 3.42 6.52
C ILE A 146 12.00 4.62 5.57
N ILE A 147 11.61 5.82 5.98
CA ILE A 147 11.71 7.03 5.17
C ILE A 147 13.18 7.32 4.80
N LEU A 148 14.09 7.25 5.77
CA LEU A 148 15.52 7.51 5.55
C LEU A 148 16.17 6.47 4.62
N LYS A 149 15.79 5.18 4.75
CA LYS A 149 16.24 4.12 3.83
C LYS A 149 15.63 4.30 2.44
N ALA A 150 14.34 4.63 2.38
CA ALA A 150 13.64 4.86 1.11
C ALA A 150 14.24 6.01 0.30
N LYS A 151 14.71 7.08 0.97
CA LYS A 151 15.41 8.19 0.30
C LYS A 151 16.59 7.67 -0.50
N LYS A 152 17.46 6.86 0.11
CA LYS A 152 18.64 6.27 -0.55
C LYS A 152 18.25 5.37 -1.73
N ILE A 153 17.21 4.54 -1.56
CA ILE A 153 16.70 3.65 -2.60
C ILE A 153 16.16 4.47 -3.78
N GLN A 154 15.35 5.50 -3.52
CA GLN A 154 14.72 6.31 -4.56
C GLN A 154 15.74 7.16 -5.33
N GLU A 155 16.75 7.74 -4.66
CA GLU A 155 17.83 8.49 -5.29
C GLU A 155 18.62 7.68 -6.31
N SER A 156 18.83 6.39 -6.04
CA SER A 156 19.54 5.51 -6.96
C SER A 156 18.78 5.24 -8.28
N VAL A 157 17.49 5.51 -8.32
CA VAL A 157 16.58 5.16 -9.42
C VAL A 157 15.99 6.39 -10.11
N ASN A 158 15.56 7.37 -9.31
CA ASN A 158 14.87 8.57 -9.79
C ASN A 158 14.93 9.67 -8.73
N ASP A 159 15.39 10.85 -9.12
CA ASP A 159 15.50 12.05 -8.30
C ASP A 159 14.33 13.04 -8.48
N GLN A 160 13.35 12.72 -9.32
CA GLN A 160 12.32 13.66 -9.78
C GLN A 160 11.04 13.70 -8.91
N LEU A 161 10.97 12.96 -7.79
CA LEU A 161 9.84 13.05 -6.87
C LEU A 161 9.93 14.36 -6.06
N SER A 162 8.98 15.27 -6.22
CA SER A 162 9.04 16.64 -5.69
C SER A 162 7.92 17.02 -4.70
N ASN A 163 6.80 16.29 -4.69
CA ASN A 163 5.57 16.68 -3.99
C ASN A 163 5.39 16.01 -2.62
N GLY A 164 6.40 16.08 -1.76
CA GLY A 164 6.33 15.45 -0.44
C GLY A 164 6.60 13.95 -0.47
N ILE A 165 6.28 13.26 0.60
CA ILE A 165 6.60 11.85 0.82
C ILE A 165 5.34 11.03 1.04
N GLY A 166 5.31 9.80 0.55
CA GLY A 166 4.25 8.83 0.83
C GLY A 166 4.65 7.40 0.48
N PHE A 167 4.08 6.44 1.21
CA PHE A 167 4.20 5.01 0.94
C PHE A 167 2.83 4.41 0.72
N TYR A 168 2.70 3.57 -0.32
CA TYR A 168 1.42 3.03 -0.79
C TYR A 168 1.51 1.53 -0.92
N ARG A 169 0.58 0.82 -0.28
CA ARG A 169 0.51 -0.64 -0.34
C ARG A 169 0.27 -1.11 -1.76
N LEU A 170 1.09 -2.03 -2.25
CA LEU A 170 0.92 -2.65 -3.58
C LEU A 170 0.34 -4.06 -3.48
N GLY A 171 0.76 -4.82 -2.49
CA GLY A 171 0.41 -6.23 -2.33
C GLY A 171 1.51 -6.98 -1.60
N TYR A 172 2.02 -8.04 -2.23
CA TYR A 172 2.96 -8.97 -1.63
C TYR A 172 4.11 -9.34 -2.57
N GLU A 173 5.29 -9.53 -2.00
CA GLU A 173 6.45 -10.08 -2.71
C GLU A 173 7.22 -11.00 -1.77
N LYS A 174 7.45 -12.27 -2.17
CA LYS A 174 8.17 -13.28 -1.37
C LYS A 174 7.65 -13.43 0.07
N GLY A 175 6.33 -13.40 0.25
CA GLY A 175 5.72 -13.51 1.57
C GLY A 175 5.80 -12.24 2.42
N LEU A 176 6.24 -11.09 1.90
CA LEU A 176 6.39 -9.84 2.62
C LEU A 176 5.43 -8.76 2.11
N PRO A 177 4.90 -7.90 2.98
CA PRO A 177 4.15 -6.73 2.57
C PRO A 177 4.99 -5.82 1.67
N ARG A 178 4.39 -5.37 0.57
CA ARG A 178 5.07 -4.60 -0.46
C ARG A 178 4.48 -3.21 -0.58
N TYR A 179 5.33 -2.19 -0.53
CA TYR A 179 4.94 -0.79 -0.63
C TYR A 179 5.72 -0.08 -1.72
N SER A 180 5.06 0.76 -2.51
CA SER A 180 5.75 1.72 -3.38
C SER A 180 6.20 2.94 -2.59
N ILE A 181 7.37 3.44 -2.94
CA ILE A 181 7.81 4.79 -2.61
C ILE A 181 7.07 5.74 -3.57
N GLY A 182 6.59 6.87 -3.09
CA GLY A 182 5.85 7.82 -3.91
C GLY A 182 5.78 9.20 -3.31
N GLU A 183 5.13 10.11 -4.00
CA GLU A 183 4.85 11.47 -3.54
C GLU A 183 3.66 11.51 -2.60
N TYR A 184 3.50 12.62 -1.88
CA TYR A 184 2.29 12.88 -1.12
C TYR A 184 1.10 13.05 -2.08
N LEU A 185 0.06 12.27 -1.91
CA LEU A 185 -1.19 12.39 -2.67
C LEU A 185 -2.32 12.78 -1.73
N ASP A 186 -3.01 13.87 -2.00
CA ASP A 186 -4.14 14.37 -1.19
C ASP A 186 -5.39 13.51 -1.33
N ARG A 187 -5.56 12.86 -2.49
CA ARG A 187 -6.72 12.02 -2.82
C ARG A 187 -6.27 10.62 -3.21
N ALA A 188 -7.22 9.72 -3.39
CA ALA A 188 -6.97 8.44 -4.01
C ALA A 188 -6.28 8.67 -5.37
N GLY A 189 -4.96 8.72 -5.33
CA GLY A 189 -4.16 8.84 -6.54
C GLY A 189 -4.27 7.52 -7.27
N ILE A 190 -5.19 7.44 -8.22
CA ILE A 190 -5.15 6.41 -9.25
C ILE A 190 -3.83 6.66 -9.98
N MET A 191 -2.77 5.94 -9.61
CA MET A 191 -1.68 5.78 -10.54
C MET A 191 -2.25 4.96 -11.70
N THR A 192 -2.66 5.65 -12.75
CA THR A 192 -2.85 5.02 -14.06
C THR A 192 -1.50 4.42 -14.44
N VAL A 193 -1.44 3.09 -14.47
CA VAL A 193 -0.35 2.31 -15.05
C VAL A 193 -0.42 2.42 -16.56
#